data_793b326c9d45ef7af739736f4a93660b
#
_entry.id   793b326c9d45ef7af739736f4a93660b
#
_cell.length_a   1.000
_cell.length_b   1.000
_cell.length_c   1.000
_cell.angle_alpha   90.00
_cell.angle_beta   90.00
_cell.angle_gamma   90.00
#
_symmetry.space_group_name_H-M   'P 1'
#
loop_
_entity.id
_entity.type
_entity.pdbx_description
1 polymer ?
#
loop_
_entity_poly.entity_id
_entity_poly.type
_entity_poly.pdbx_seq_one_letter_code
_entity_poly.pdbx_strand_id
1 'polypeptide(L)'
;MLEINRPQILLLAAAIAGGALIWGCAPQVQESERYKPSESLLEILTDYQRHLDDDTYRFATFKDITGQNIYKATLVRLKNYERLYPNKFAPIVAYSRAKAYEKLHDYEAAVASYQQIIGTGNELEPKAKKGLRISRDFIGANAMGRTDGSVPRTLKAFDRRLRALGRLIQAHKGTSYEYLARELEEQAAVERVDFLEANRNQIDNGTELTIVEYNRTIKRHEESKNVYRHILRLGNFFEKQAREYVSRHDPEGLSFSMGDFKSYADSAMGLYAMVASKDGIIEKAEAQGLANSLRAYITKVRNLHR
;
A
#
# COMPACT_ATOMS: atom_id res chain seq x y z
N MET A 1 14.29 -69.79 39.99
CA MET A 1 13.59 -69.17 41.11
C MET A 1 14.38 -67.93 41.47
N LEU A 2 13.88 -66.71 41.00
CA LEU A 2 14.51 -65.44 41.32
C LEU A 2 13.78 -64.86 42.54
N GLU A 3 14.45 -64.83 43.67
CA GLU A 3 13.98 -64.18 44.90
C GLU A 3 14.05 -62.68 44.70
N ILE A 4 12.86 -62.05 44.55
CA ILE A 4 12.74 -60.58 44.50
C ILE A 4 12.78 -60.09 45.95
N ASN A 5 13.80 -59.34 46.29
CA ASN A 5 14.06 -58.82 47.64
C ASN A 5 13.04 -57.73 47.98
N ARG A 6 12.34 -57.86 49.13
CA ARG A 6 11.27 -56.91 49.58
C ARG A 6 11.58 -55.43 49.54
N PRO A 7 12.82 -54.93 49.70
CA PRO A 7 13.11 -53.50 49.56
C PRO A 7 13.03 -53.01 48.13
N GLN A 8 13.16 -53.85 47.09
CA GLN A 8 13.04 -53.44 45.70
C GLN A 8 11.58 -53.17 45.28
N ILE A 9 10.63 -53.88 45.87
CA ILE A 9 9.19 -53.67 45.63
C ILE A 9 8.70 -52.33 46.21
N LEU A 10 9.23 -51.95 47.37
CA LEU A 10 8.90 -50.66 48.01
C LEU A 10 9.45 -49.44 47.22
N LEU A 11 10.64 -49.56 46.66
CA LEU A 11 11.22 -48.51 45.79
C LEU A 11 10.50 -48.40 44.46
N LEU A 12 10.01 -49.48 43.87
CA LEU A 12 9.20 -49.42 42.64
C LEU A 12 7.82 -48.81 42.89
N ALA A 13 7.19 -49.11 44.01
CA ALA A 13 5.90 -48.51 44.38
C ALA A 13 5.99 -47.01 44.68
N ALA A 14 7.09 -46.55 45.29
CA ALA A 14 7.35 -45.14 45.53
C ALA A 14 7.62 -44.34 44.22
N ALA A 15 8.29 -44.96 43.24
CA ALA A 15 8.53 -44.34 41.93
C ALA A 15 7.24 -44.18 41.10
N ILE A 16 6.32 -45.17 41.18
CA ILE A 16 5.03 -45.10 40.48
C ILE A 16 4.09 -44.08 41.16
N ALA A 17 4.10 -43.99 42.50
CA ALA A 17 3.32 -42.99 43.22
C ALA A 17 3.83 -41.54 42.99
N GLY A 18 5.17 -41.37 42.91
CA GLY A 18 5.78 -40.06 42.59
C GLY A 18 5.53 -39.60 41.12
N GLY A 19 5.48 -40.54 40.19
CA GLY A 19 5.19 -40.24 38.78
C GLY A 19 3.72 -39.84 38.52
N ALA A 20 2.78 -40.37 39.28
CA ALA A 20 1.35 -40.02 39.16
C ALA A 20 1.00 -38.63 39.72
N LEU A 21 1.80 -38.07 40.62
CA LEU A 21 1.59 -36.74 41.20
C LEU A 21 2.10 -35.58 40.31
N ILE A 22 2.96 -35.87 39.31
CA ILE A 22 3.50 -34.85 38.40
C ILE A 22 2.55 -34.62 37.21
N TRP A 23 1.63 -35.53 36.92
CA TRP A 23 0.66 -35.37 35.83
C TRP A 23 -0.63 -34.63 36.23
N GLY A 24 -0.78 -34.22 37.48
CA GLY A 24 -1.99 -33.62 38.01
C GLY A 24 -2.06 -32.09 38.04
N CYS A 25 -1.00 -31.40 37.66
CA CYS A 25 -0.95 -29.94 37.67
C CYS A 25 -0.55 -29.37 36.30
N ALA A 26 -1.25 -29.74 35.22
CA ALA A 26 -1.43 -28.81 34.14
C ALA A 26 -2.38 -27.74 34.70
N PRO A 27 -1.99 -26.46 34.79
CA PRO A 27 -2.94 -25.41 35.18
C PRO A 27 -4.10 -25.51 34.16
N GLN A 28 -5.30 -25.90 34.66
CA GLN A 28 -6.52 -25.62 33.91
C GLN A 28 -6.50 -24.11 33.68
N VAL A 29 -6.10 -23.72 32.49
CA VAL A 29 -6.29 -22.35 32.02
C VAL A 29 -7.79 -22.16 32.14
N GLN A 30 -8.20 -21.50 33.25
CA GLN A 30 -9.57 -21.04 33.39
C GLN A 30 -9.85 -20.29 32.10
N GLU A 31 -10.74 -20.85 31.25
CA GLU A 31 -11.20 -20.19 30.04
C GLU A 31 -11.89 -18.89 30.50
N SER A 32 -11.11 -17.84 30.66
CA SER A 32 -11.66 -16.52 30.85
C SER A 32 -12.49 -16.23 29.59
N GLU A 33 -13.61 -15.52 29.72
CA GLU A 33 -14.47 -15.19 28.56
C GLU A 33 -13.68 -14.55 27.41
N ARG A 34 -12.58 -13.89 27.74
CA ARG A 34 -11.60 -13.30 26.79
C ARG A 34 -10.94 -14.29 25.84
N TYR A 35 -10.92 -15.58 26.17
CA TYR A 35 -10.27 -16.63 25.36
C TYR A 35 -11.30 -17.52 24.65
N LYS A 36 -12.57 -17.18 24.68
CA LYS A 36 -13.58 -17.88 23.84
C LYS A 36 -13.32 -17.56 22.37
N PRO A 37 -13.47 -18.54 21.46
CA PRO A 37 -13.24 -18.32 20.03
C PRO A 37 -14.08 -17.17 19.46
N SER A 38 -15.34 -17.03 19.89
CA SER A 38 -16.25 -15.96 19.46
C SER A 38 -15.77 -14.58 19.89
N GLU A 39 -15.35 -14.43 21.15
CA GLU A 39 -14.88 -13.14 21.69
C GLU A 39 -13.56 -12.71 21.06
N SER A 40 -12.61 -13.66 20.91
CA SER A 40 -11.34 -13.40 20.25
C SER A 40 -11.52 -12.96 18.79
N LEU A 41 -12.44 -13.60 18.06
CA LEU A 41 -12.73 -13.20 16.68
C LEU A 41 -13.44 -11.85 16.63
N LEU A 42 -14.41 -11.61 17.52
CA LEU A 42 -15.15 -10.34 17.58
C LEU A 42 -14.21 -9.16 17.83
N GLU A 43 -13.24 -9.30 18.73
CA GLU A 43 -12.23 -8.26 18.98
C GLU A 43 -11.42 -7.93 17.71
N ILE A 44 -10.93 -8.96 16.98
CA ILE A 44 -10.21 -8.75 15.73
C ILE A 44 -11.08 -8.04 14.70
N LEU A 45 -12.34 -8.44 14.56
CA LEU A 45 -13.25 -7.92 13.55
C LEU A 45 -13.75 -6.51 13.88
N THR A 46 -13.94 -6.17 15.16
CA THR A 46 -14.36 -4.82 15.58
C THR A 46 -13.29 -3.79 15.23
N ASP A 47 -12.02 -4.06 15.58
CA ASP A 47 -10.90 -3.20 15.20
C ASP A 47 -10.80 -3.04 13.68
N TYR A 48 -10.92 -4.15 12.97
CA TYR A 48 -10.84 -4.17 11.52
C TYR A 48 -11.99 -3.40 10.85
N GLN A 49 -13.24 -3.62 11.31
CA GLN A 49 -14.43 -2.96 10.76
C GLN A 49 -14.37 -1.44 10.95
N ARG A 50 -13.95 -0.97 12.13
CA ARG A 50 -13.74 0.45 12.38
C ARG A 50 -12.82 1.08 11.33
N HIS A 51 -11.70 0.43 11.01
CA HIS A 51 -10.77 0.95 10.00
C HIS A 51 -11.31 0.84 8.57
N LEU A 52 -12.11 -0.18 8.25
CA LEU A 52 -12.78 -0.26 6.96
C LEU A 52 -13.75 0.89 6.73
N ASP A 53 -14.50 1.29 7.77
CA ASP A 53 -15.48 2.35 7.70
C ASP A 53 -14.80 3.73 7.63
N ASP A 54 -13.67 3.91 8.34
CA ASP A 54 -12.90 5.14 8.40
C ASP A 54 -11.86 5.28 7.27
N ASP A 55 -11.65 4.21 6.46
CA ASP A 55 -10.67 4.18 5.38
C ASP A 55 -11.12 5.06 4.22
N THR A 56 -10.67 6.31 4.26
CA THR A 56 -10.93 7.28 3.21
C THR A 56 -9.77 7.33 2.22
N TYR A 57 -10.06 7.61 0.97
CA TYR A 57 -9.06 7.81 -0.08
C TYR A 57 -8.14 9.01 0.21
N ARG A 58 -8.59 9.96 1.03
CA ARG A 58 -7.95 11.28 1.20
C ARG A 58 -6.84 11.35 2.25
N PHE A 59 -6.93 10.57 3.35
CA PHE A 59 -6.07 10.84 4.52
C PHE A 59 -5.43 9.57 5.07
N ALA A 60 -4.10 9.56 5.13
CA ALA A 60 -3.34 8.61 5.92
C ALA A 60 -3.10 9.18 7.33
N THR A 61 -3.07 8.32 8.35
CA THR A 61 -2.69 8.73 9.70
C THR A 61 -1.18 8.84 9.84
N PHE A 62 -0.69 9.66 10.78
CA PHE A 62 0.75 9.75 11.07
C PHE A 62 1.38 8.42 11.50
N LYS A 63 0.59 7.53 12.11
CA LYS A 63 1.07 6.22 12.55
C LYS A 63 1.11 5.18 11.43
N ASP A 64 0.36 5.41 10.38
CA ASP A 64 0.31 4.54 9.20
C ASP A 64 0.18 5.37 7.92
N ILE A 65 1.32 5.86 7.44
CA ILE A 65 1.42 6.69 6.24
C ILE A 65 0.88 5.97 5.00
N THR A 66 1.02 4.65 4.96
CA THR A 66 0.55 3.84 3.83
C THR A 66 -0.94 3.51 3.93
N GLY A 67 -1.53 3.61 5.13
CA GLY A 67 -2.89 3.14 5.42
C GLY A 67 -3.04 1.61 5.34
N GLN A 68 -1.95 0.84 5.32
CA GLN A 68 -1.96 -0.62 5.11
C GLN A 68 -1.64 -1.44 6.35
N ASN A 69 -1.05 -0.83 7.39
CA ASN A 69 -0.53 -1.58 8.53
C ASN A 69 -1.61 -2.32 9.30
N ILE A 70 -2.81 -1.72 9.41
CA ILE A 70 -3.94 -2.37 10.07
C ILE A 70 -4.38 -3.64 9.34
N TYR A 71 -4.40 -3.64 8.01
CA TYR A 71 -4.78 -4.81 7.20
C TYR A 71 -3.75 -5.92 7.31
N LYS A 72 -2.45 -5.57 7.32
CA LYS A 72 -1.34 -6.53 7.57
C LYS A 72 -1.44 -7.12 8.98
N ALA A 73 -1.68 -6.28 9.99
CA ALA A 73 -1.88 -6.74 11.38
C ALA A 73 -3.11 -7.64 11.50
N THR A 74 -4.22 -7.30 10.84
CA THR A 74 -5.43 -8.14 10.83
C THR A 74 -5.15 -9.53 10.24
N LEU A 75 -4.41 -9.61 9.13
CA LEU A 75 -4.02 -10.91 8.56
C LEU A 75 -3.20 -11.77 9.53
N VAL A 76 -2.26 -11.15 10.26
CA VAL A 76 -1.47 -11.86 11.29
C VAL A 76 -2.36 -12.33 12.44
N ARG A 77 -3.27 -11.49 12.93
CA ARG A 77 -4.23 -11.84 14.01
C ARG A 77 -5.17 -12.96 13.57
N LEU A 78 -5.71 -12.91 12.35
CA LEU A 78 -6.56 -13.98 11.80
C LEU A 78 -5.80 -15.30 11.64
N LYS A 79 -4.54 -15.27 11.17
CA LYS A 79 -3.70 -16.45 11.10
C LYS A 79 -3.42 -17.07 12.47
N ASN A 80 -3.15 -16.24 13.49
CA ASN A 80 -2.98 -16.70 14.87
C ASN A 80 -4.27 -17.28 15.42
N TYR A 81 -5.42 -16.67 15.13
CA TYR A 81 -6.74 -17.17 15.50
C TYR A 81 -6.98 -18.58 14.93
N GLU A 82 -6.76 -18.80 13.62
CA GLU A 82 -6.91 -20.10 12.96
C GLU A 82 -6.02 -21.19 13.59
N ARG A 83 -4.81 -20.81 14.03
CA ARG A 83 -3.89 -21.72 14.72
C ARG A 83 -4.40 -22.12 16.11
N LEU A 84 -4.99 -21.19 16.85
CA LEU A 84 -5.51 -21.42 18.20
C LEU A 84 -6.87 -22.13 18.19
N TYR A 85 -7.70 -21.83 17.19
CA TYR A 85 -9.08 -22.33 17.08
C TYR A 85 -9.33 -22.92 15.68
N PRO A 86 -8.75 -24.07 15.35
CA PRO A 86 -8.86 -24.66 14.02
C PRO A 86 -10.34 -24.86 13.63
N ASN A 87 -10.69 -24.45 12.40
CA ASN A 87 -12.04 -24.56 11.80
C ASN A 87 -13.17 -23.81 12.53
N LYS A 88 -12.90 -23.08 13.62
CA LYS A 88 -13.91 -22.25 14.28
C LYS A 88 -14.16 -20.99 13.45
N PHE A 89 -15.43 -20.78 13.09
CA PHE A 89 -15.87 -19.64 12.26
C PHE A 89 -15.11 -19.48 10.94
N ALA A 90 -14.61 -20.57 10.36
CA ALA A 90 -13.76 -20.57 9.17
C ALA A 90 -14.30 -19.70 8.01
N PRO A 91 -15.61 -19.71 7.64
CA PRO A 91 -16.12 -18.82 6.59
C PRO A 91 -15.99 -17.33 6.94
N ILE A 92 -16.18 -16.93 8.20
CA ILE A 92 -16.05 -15.54 8.64
C ILE A 92 -14.58 -15.12 8.57
N VAL A 93 -13.66 -15.97 9.05
CA VAL A 93 -12.23 -15.72 8.99
C VAL A 93 -11.75 -15.60 7.55
N ALA A 94 -12.15 -16.51 6.67
CA ALA A 94 -11.80 -16.48 5.26
C ALA A 94 -12.34 -15.24 4.56
N TYR A 95 -13.58 -14.82 4.85
CA TYR A 95 -14.17 -13.60 4.30
C TYR A 95 -13.42 -12.34 4.74
N SER A 96 -13.12 -12.24 6.05
CA SER A 96 -12.39 -11.10 6.60
C SER A 96 -10.97 -11.01 6.05
N ARG A 97 -10.31 -12.17 5.89
CA ARG A 97 -9.00 -12.26 5.24
C ARG A 97 -9.04 -11.80 3.79
N ALA A 98 -10.06 -12.25 3.02
CA ALA A 98 -10.24 -11.79 1.66
C ALA A 98 -10.40 -10.27 1.57
N LYS A 99 -11.20 -9.68 2.46
CA LYS A 99 -11.38 -8.22 2.53
C LYS A 99 -10.09 -7.47 2.88
N ALA A 100 -9.28 -8.03 3.78
CA ALA A 100 -7.97 -7.45 4.11
C ALA A 100 -6.99 -7.52 2.92
N TYR A 101 -6.97 -8.62 2.17
CA TYR A 101 -6.18 -8.75 0.96
C TYR A 101 -6.63 -7.78 -0.14
N GLU A 102 -7.93 -7.55 -0.33
CA GLU A 102 -8.43 -6.52 -1.27
C GLU A 102 -7.86 -5.14 -0.92
N LYS A 103 -7.84 -4.77 0.37
CA LYS A 103 -7.26 -3.51 0.83
C LYS A 103 -5.74 -3.41 0.67
N LEU A 104 -5.07 -4.54 0.58
CA LEU A 104 -3.64 -4.63 0.29
C LEU A 104 -3.33 -4.76 -1.22
N HIS A 105 -4.37 -4.74 -2.06
CA HIS A 105 -4.30 -4.94 -3.50
C HIS A 105 -3.75 -6.34 -3.91
N ASP A 106 -3.76 -7.30 -2.97
CA ASP A 106 -3.43 -8.70 -3.23
C ASP A 106 -4.72 -9.47 -3.61
N TYR A 107 -5.17 -9.22 -4.83
CA TYR A 107 -6.45 -9.78 -5.32
C TYR A 107 -6.37 -11.29 -5.56
N GLU A 108 -5.21 -11.84 -5.86
CA GLU A 108 -4.97 -13.28 -5.98
C GLU A 108 -5.22 -13.99 -4.64
N ALA A 109 -4.65 -13.46 -3.55
CA ALA A 109 -4.91 -13.98 -2.20
C ALA A 109 -6.36 -13.76 -1.75
N ALA A 110 -6.99 -12.65 -2.16
CA ALA A 110 -8.41 -12.41 -1.91
C ALA A 110 -9.28 -13.47 -2.61
N VAL A 111 -9.02 -13.76 -3.89
CA VAL A 111 -9.71 -14.82 -4.65
C VAL A 111 -9.55 -16.18 -3.96
N ALA A 112 -8.34 -16.56 -3.56
CA ALA A 112 -8.09 -17.82 -2.85
C ALA A 112 -8.84 -17.90 -1.53
N SER A 113 -8.95 -16.78 -0.80
CA SER A 113 -9.70 -16.72 0.46
C SER A 113 -11.22 -16.82 0.23
N TYR A 114 -11.79 -16.16 -0.79
CA TYR A 114 -13.20 -16.29 -1.14
C TYR A 114 -13.56 -17.69 -1.60
N GLN A 115 -12.69 -18.38 -2.34
CA GLN A 115 -12.90 -19.76 -2.78
C GLN A 115 -13.12 -20.74 -1.63
N GLN A 116 -12.54 -20.49 -0.45
CA GLN A 116 -12.72 -21.33 0.74
C GLN A 116 -14.18 -21.31 1.30
N ILE A 117 -14.99 -20.33 0.89
CA ILE A 117 -16.37 -20.16 1.36
C ILE A 117 -17.35 -20.75 0.36
N ILE A 118 -16.99 -20.79 -0.93
CA ILE A 118 -17.89 -21.23 -2.00
C ILE A 118 -18.12 -22.74 -1.93
N GLY A 119 -19.36 -23.14 -1.98
CA GLY A 119 -19.78 -24.55 -1.86
C GLY A 119 -19.95 -25.04 -0.41
N THR A 120 -19.78 -24.18 0.58
CA THR A 120 -19.97 -24.53 2.00
C THR A 120 -21.43 -24.40 2.47
N GLY A 121 -22.31 -23.79 1.66
CA GLY A 121 -23.71 -23.49 2.05
C GLY A 121 -23.83 -22.41 3.13
N ASN A 122 -22.73 -21.68 3.44
CA ASN A 122 -22.74 -20.63 4.43
C ASN A 122 -23.43 -19.36 3.90
N GLU A 123 -24.05 -18.59 4.80
CA GLU A 123 -24.72 -17.31 4.47
C GLU A 123 -23.82 -16.25 3.81
N LEU A 124 -22.50 -16.35 3.99
CA LEU A 124 -21.53 -15.49 3.34
C LEU A 124 -21.20 -15.88 1.89
N GLU A 125 -21.64 -17.05 1.43
CA GLU A 125 -21.32 -17.55 0.08
C GLU A 125 -21.74 -16.59 -1.04
N PRO A 126 -22.94 -15.97 -1.04
CA PRO A 126 -23.31 -14.98 -2.06
C PRO A 126 -22.38 -13.76 -2.06
N LYS A 127 -21.97 -13.28 -0.87
CA LYS A 127 -21.01 -12.17 -0.72
C LYS A 127 -19.61 -12.57 -1.20
N ALA A 128 -19.18 -13.79 -0.89
CA ALA A 128 -17.90 -14.33 -1.35
C ALA A 128 -17.85 -14.47 -2.88
N LYS A 129 -18.93 -14.99 -3.52
CA LYS A 129 -19.04 -15.05 -4.98
C LYS A 129 -18.94 -13.66 -5.63
N LYS A 130 -19.59 -12.66 -5.04
CA LYS A 130 -19.50 -11.27 -5.50
C LYS A 130 -18.09 -10.73 -5.37
N GLY A 131 -17.44 -10.88 -4.19
CA GLY A 131 -16.06 -10.43 -3.94
C GLY A 131 -15.07 -11.11 -4.88
N LEU A 132 -15.18 -12.43 -5.07
CA LEU A 132 -14.34 -13.20 -5.99
C LEU A 132 -14.43 -12.66 -7.43
N ARG A 133 -15.64 -12.39 -7.95
CA ARG A 133 -15.81 -11.82 -9.28
C ARG A 133 -15.14 -10.45 -9.40
N ILE A 134 -15.39 -9.57 -8.42
CA ILE A 134 -14.80 -8.23 -8.40
C ILE A 134 -13.26 -8.31 -8.34
N SER A 135 -12.70 -9.15 -7.46
CA SER A 135 -11.24 -9.33 -7.37
C SER A 135 -10.64 -9.82 -8.70
N ARG A 136 -11.32 -10.70 -9.43
CA ARG A 136 -10.90 -11.13 -10.77
C ARG A 136 -10.93 -9.99 -11.79
N ASP A 137 -11.91 -9.09 -11.72
CA ASP A 137 -11.99 -7.91 -12.59
C ASP A 137 -10.80 -6.97 -12.32
N PHE A 138 -10.39 -6.81 -11.07
CA PHE A 138 -9.19 -6.05 -10.69
C PHE A 138 -7.90 -6.71 -11.18
N ILE A 139 -7.76 -8.03 -11.05
CA ILE A 139 -6.62 -8.78 -11.62
C ILE A 139 -6.52 -8.53 -13.13
N GLY A 140 -7.65 -8.67 -13.83
CA GLY A 140 -7.71 -8.46 -15.27
C GLY A 140 -7.32 -7.03 -15.69
N ALA A 141 -7.81 -6.02 -14.96
CA ALA A 141 -7.46 -4.62 -15.22
C ALA A 141 -5.96 -4.36 -14.99
N ASN A 142 -5.39 -4.88 -13.90
CA ASN A 142 -3.97 -4.74 -13.59
C ASN A 142 -3.05 -5.42 -14.61
N ALA A 143 -3.45 -6.58 -15.12
CA ALA A 143 -2.67 -7.31 -16.12
C ALA A 143 -2.51 -6.54 -17.45
N MET A 144 -3.42 -5.61 -17.77
CA MET A 144 -3.40 -4.86 -19.03
C MET A 144 -2.21 -3.91 -19.18
N GLY A 145 -1.56 -3.51 -18.08
CA GLY A 145 -0.39 -2.62 -18.07
C GLY A 145 0.95 -3.33 -18.22
N ARG A 146 0.98 -4.65 -18.16
CA ARG A 146 2.22 -5.43 -18.27
C ARG A 146 2.64 -5.55 -19.72
N THR A 147 3.89 -5.17 -20.01
CA THR A 147 4.52 -5.34 -21.33
C THR A 147 6.04 -5.23 -21.18
N ASP A 148 6.75 -5.96 -22.02
CA ASP A 148 8.20 -5.92 -22.24
C ASP A 148 8.54 -5.27 -23.59
N GLY A 149 7.57 -4.60 -24.20
CA GLY A 149 7.68 -4.02 -25.52
C GLY A 149 8.41 -2.69 -25.58
N SER A 150 8.45 -2.11 -26.78
CA SER A 150 9.00 -0.77 -27.03
C SER A 150 8.24 0.32 -26.26
N VAL A 151 8.85 1.52 -26.11
CA VAL A 151 8.24 2.67 -25.46
C VAL A 151 6.81 2.94 -25.92
N PRO A 152 6.48 2.98 -27.22
CA PRO A 152 5.11 3.19 -27.66
C PRO A 152 4.13 2.07 -27.26
N ARG A 153 4.59 0.81 -27.23
CA ARG A 153 3.75 -0.33 -26.78
C ARG A 153 3.46 -0.25 -25.31
N THR A 154 4.47 0.13 -24.51
CA THR A 154 4.33 0.29 -23.05
C THR A 154 3.37 1.42 -22.72
N LEU A 155 3.46 2.57 -23.36
CA LEU A 155 2.51 3.68 -23.18
C LEU A 155 1.08 3.26 -23.55
N LYS A 156 0.88 2.55 -24.67
CA LYS A 156 -0.44 1.99 -25.02
C LYS A 156 -0.95 0.99 -23.97
N ALA A 157 -0.07 0.22 -23.32
CA ALA A 157 -0.46 -0.70 -22.26
C ALA A 157 -0.91 0.05 -21.02
N PHE A 158 -0.20 1.11 -20.59
CA PHE A 158 -0.67 2.00 -19.53
C PHE A 158 -2.04 2.62 -19.86
N ASP A 159 -2.25 3.10 -21.08
CA ASP A 159 -3.54 3.66 -21.51
C ASP A 159 -4.66 2.62 -21.43
N ARG A 160 -4.42 1.35 -21.78
CA ARG A 160 -5.42 0.28 -21.63
C ARG A 160 -5.72 0.01 -20.16
N ARG A 161 -4.69 -0.06 -19.30
CA ARG A 161 -4.86 -0.27 -17.85
C ARG A 161 -5.65 0.87 -17.20
N LEU A 162 -5.29 2.11 -17.46
CA LEU A 162 -5.99 3.29 -16.95
C LEU A 162 -7.46 3.32 -17.39
N ARG A 163 -7.75 3.01 -18.67
CA ARG A 163 -9.14 2.90 -19.14
C ARG A 163 -9.91 1.75 -18.48
N ALA A 164 -9.27 0.60 -18.21
CA ALA A 164 -9.90 -0.52 -17.52
C ALA A 164 -10.23 -0.17 -16.07
N LEU A 165 -9.29 0.44 -15.35
CA LEU A 165 -9.50 0.92 -13.98
C LEU A 165 -10.55 2.02 -13.93
N GLY A 166 -10.57 2.95 -14.89
CA GLY A 166 -11.63 3.96 -15.01
C GLY A 166 -13.02 3.35 -15.18
N ARG A 167 -13.17 2.24 -15.92
CA ARG A 167 -14.44 1.50 -16.00
C ARG A 167 -14.82 0.86 -14.66
N LEU A 168 -13.86 0.32 -13.91
CA LEU A 168 -14.12 -0.23 -12.57
C LEU A 168 -14.58 0.85 -11.59
N ILE A 169 -13.97 2.05 -11.62
CA ILE A 169 -14.42 3.20 -10.82
C ILE A 169 -15.90 3.49 -11.09
N GLN A 170 -16.29 3.57 -12.37
CA GLN A 170 -17.70 3.84 -12.73
C GLN A 170 -18.63 2.69 -12.35
N ALA A 171 -18.22 1.44 -12.57
CA ALA A 171 -19.03 0.26 -12.25
C ALA A 171 -19.27 0.09 -10.76
N HIS A 172 -18.37 0.60 -9.92
CA HIS A 172 -18.43 0.47 -8.47
C HIS A 172 -18.70 1.78 -7.73
N LYS A 173 -19.14 2.82 -8.44
CA LYS A 173 -19.42 4.14 -7.88
C LYS A 173 -20.32 4.05 -6.63
N GLY A 174 -19.94 4.75 -5.57
CA GLY A 174 -20.63 4.76 -4.28
C GLY A 174 -20.43 3.51 -3.41
N THR A 175 -19.49 2.63 -3.79
CA THR A 175 -19.11 1.45 -2.97
C THR A 175 -17.66 1.53 -2.51
N SER A 176 -17.28 0.71 -1.53
CA SER A 176 -15.86 0.61 -1.09
C SER A 176 -14.91 0.19 -2.21
N TYR A 177 -15.40 -0.47 -3.25
CA TYR A 177 -14.60 -0.87 -4.41
C TYR A 177 -14.26 0.30 -5.34
N GLU A 178 -15.03 1.40 -5.31
CA GLU A 178 -14.67 2.64 -6.01
C GLU A 178 -13.34 3.17 -5.51
N TYR A 179 -13.15 3.21 -4.18
CA TYR A 179 -11.91 3.71 -3.57
C TYR A 179 -10.71 2.83 -3.94
N LEU A 180 -10.87 1.50 -3.90
CA LEU A 180 -9.82 0.57 -4.35
C LEU A 180 -9.46 0.76 -5.82
N ALA A 181 -10.45 0.97 -6.67
CA ALA A 181 -10.21 1.22 -8.09
C ALA A 181 -9.51 2.57 -8.33
N ARG A 182 -9.85 3.61 -7.55
CA ARG A 182 -9.16 4.91 -7.59
C ARG A 182 -7.71 4.81 -7.13
N GLU A 183 -7.42 4.08 -6.06
CA GLU A 183 -6.05 3.86 -5.59
C GLU A 183 -5.18 3.13 -6.62
N LEU A 184 -5.72 2.09 -7.25
CA LEU A 184 -5.02 1.38 -8.33
C LEU A 184 -4.84 2.23 -9.59
N GLU A 185 -5.79 3.06 -9.92
CA GLU A 185 -5.72 3.96 -11.05
C GLU A 185 -4.70 5.06 -10.80
N GLU A 186 -4.63 5.61 -9.59
CA GLU A 186 -3.58 6.53 -9.16
C GLU A 186 -2.19 5.89 -9.24
N GLN A 187 -2.04 4.66 -8.73
CA GLN A 187 -0.79 3.92 -8.84
C GLN A 187 -0.38 3.72 -10.32
N ALA A 188 -1.31 3.33 -11.17
CA ALA A 188 -1.05 3.15 -12.60
C ALA A 188 -0.68 4.46 -13.30
N ALA A 189 -1.27 5.59 -12.90
CA ALA A 189 -0.91 6.92 -13.40
C ALA A 189 0.51 7.31 -12.96
N VAL A 190 0.87 7.04 -11.70
CA VAL A 190 2.22 7.25 -11.17
C VAL A 190 3.24 6.41 -11.93
N GLU A 191 2.99 5.11 -12.11
CA GLU A 191 3.88 4.22 -12.88
C GLU A 191 4.07 4.70 -14.33
N ARG A 192 3.03 5.26 -14.94
CA ARG A 192 3.12 5.84 -16.29
C ARG A 192 3.99 7.10 -16.31
N VAL A 193 3.88 7.97 -15.29
CA VAL A 193 4.76 9.13 -15.13
C VAL A 193 6.22 8.69 -14.97
N ASP A 194 6.48 7.71 -14.08
CA ASP A 194 7.83 7.17 -13.86
C ASP A 194 8.45 6.61 -15.14
N PHE A 195 7.64 5.88 -15.90
CA PHE A 195 8.06 5.35 -17.20
C PHE A 195 8.41 6.47 -18.20
N LEU A 196 7.57 7.51 -18.30
CA LEU A 196 7.84 8.67 -19.15
C LEU A 196 9.12 9.39 -18.74
N GLU A 197 9.29 9.65 -17.43
CA GLU A 197 10.49 10.30 -16.91
C GLU A 197 11.76 9.49 -17.23
N ALA A 198 11.72 8.18 -17.02
CA ALA A 198 12.86 7.30 -17.28
C ALA A 198 13.24 7.22 -18.77
N ASN A 199 12.27 7.35 -19.66
CA ASN A 199 12.45 7.20 -21.10
C ASN A 199 12.35 8.53 -21.87
N ARG A 200 12.30 9.70 -21.20
CA ARG A 200 12.06 11.01 -21.83
C ARG A 200 13.02 11.36 -22.95
N ASN A 201 14.28 10.93 -22.85
CA ASN A 201 15.29 11.19 -23.88
C ASN A 201 15.14 10.33 -25.14
N GLN A 202 14.26 9.31 -25.10
CA GLN A 202 13.95 8.42 -26.23
C GLN A 202 12.59 8.77 -26.87
N ILE A 203 11.94 9.81 -26.38
CA ILE A 203 10.59 10.24 -26.79
C ILE A 203 10.69 11.67 -27.29
N ASP A 204 10.13 11.93 -28.46
CA ASP A 204 10.00 13.29 -28.97
C ASP A 204 9.21 14.16 -28.00
N ASN A 205 9.73 15.31 -27.60
CA ASN A 205 9.18 16.17 -26.56
C ASN A 205 8.91 15.45 -25.24
N GLY A 206 9.79 14.49 -24.88
CA GLY A 206 9.58 13.62 -23.71
C GLY A 206 9.54 14.37 -22.39
N THR A 207 10.27 15.50 -22.24
CA THR A 207 10.23 16.37 -21.06
C THR A 207 8.85 17.01 -20.91
N GLU A 208 8.32 17.61 -21.97
CA GLU A 208 6.99 18.25 -22.00
C GLU A 208 5.89 17.23 -21.76
N LEU A 209 5.97 16.06 -22.39
CA LEU A 209 5.02 14.97 -22.17
C LEU A 209 5.03 14.49 -20.71
N THR A 210 6.20 14.43 -20.09
CA THR A 210 6.34 14.07 -18.67
C THR A 210 5.66 15.11 -17.78
N ILE A 211 5.87 16.42 -18.03
CA ILE A 211 5.23 17.50 -17.29
C ILE A 211 3.69 17.45 -17.46
N VAL A 212 3.22 17.24 -18.68
CA VAL A 212 1.78 17.09 -18.96
C VAL A 212 1.18 15.94 -18.18
N GLU A 213 1.89 14.80 -18.10
CA GLU A 213 1.38 13.64 -17.38
C GLU A 213 1.40 13.82 -15.86
N TYR A 214 2.43 14.47 -15.29
CA TYR A 214 2.42 14.89 -13.90
C TYR A 214 1.20 15.76 -13.57
N ASN A 215 0.96 16.82 -14.35
CA ASN A 215 -0.19 17.71 -14.17
C ASN A 215 -1.53 16.99 -14.30
N ARG A 216 -1.63 16.04 -15.25
CA ARG A 216 -2.82 15.19 -15.43
C ARG A 216 -3.06 14.31 -14.21
N THR A 217 -2.01 13.71 -13.66
CA THR A 217 -2.08 12.87 -12.46
C THR A 217 -2.52 13.69 -11.25
N ILE A 218 -1.90 14.85 -11.02
CA ILE A 218 -2.28 15.77 -9.91
C ILE A 218 -3.75 16.17 -10.01
N LYS A 219 -4.19 16.64 -11.19
CA LYS A 219 -5.57 17.08 -11.40
C LYS A 219 -6.59 15.95 -11.24
N ARG A 220 -6.26 14.74 -11.73
CA ARG A 220 -7.14 13.59 -11.67
C ARG A 220 -7.31 13.04 -10.26
N HIS A 221 -6.29 13.19 -9.45
CA HIS A 221 -6.23 12.69 -8.07
C HIS A 221 -6.15 13.84 -7.04
N GLU A 222 -6.80 14.97 -7.33
CA GLU A 222 -6.78 16.15 -6.44
C GLU A 222 -7.39 15.91 -5.06
N GLU A 223 -8.24 14.89 -4.96
CA GLU A 223 -8.86 14.45 -3.70
C GLU A 223 -8.08 13.33 -2.99
N SER A 224 -7.00 12.81 -3.60
CA SER A 224 -6.19 11.75 -3.02
C SER A 224 -5.40 12.23 -1.81
N LYS A 225 -5.19 11.30 -0.86
CA LYS A 225 -4.23 11.49 0.24
C LYS A 225 -2.79 11.76 -0.25
N ASN A 226 -2.46 11.36 -1.49
CA ASN A 226 -1.13 11.49 -2.06
C ASN A 226 -0.96 12.76 -2.94
N VAL A 227 -1.96 13.63 -3.06
CA VAL A 227 -1.90 14.78 -3.97
C VAL A 227 -0.66 15.66 -3.72
N TYR A 228 -0.31 15.93 -2.47
CA TYR A 228 0.86 16.74 -2.14
C TYR A 228 2.17 16.02 -2.46
N ARG A 229 2.19 14.69 -2.36
CA ARG A 229 3.32 13.87 -2.83
C ARG A 229 3.49 13.98 -4.35
N HIS A 230 2.41 13.98 -5.12
CA HIS A 230 2.47 14.18 -6.58
C HIS A 230 2.99 15.56 -6.94
N ILE A 231 2.55 16.61 -6.21
CA ILE A 231 3.03 17.99 -6.40
C ILE A 231 4.54 18.09 -6.10
N LEU A 232 5.02 17.48 -5.02
CA LEU A 232 6.45 17.42 -4.71
C LEU A 232 7.25 16.69 -5.80
N ARG A 233 6.75 15.58 -6.32
CA ARG A 233 7.40 14.85 -7.42
C ARG A 233 7.55 15.69 -8.67
N LEU A 234 6.53 16.48 -9.04
CA LEU A 234 6.63 17.44 -10.14
C LEU A 234 7.66 18.53 -9.83
N GLY A 235 7.71 19.04 -8.60
CA GLY A 235 8.73 19.99 -8.14
C GLY A 235 10.15 19.42 -8.28
N ASN A 236 10.34 18.17 -7.83
CA ASN A 236 11.62 17.47 -7.96
C ASN A 236 12.01 17.25 -9.45
N PHE A 237 11.02 16.97 -10.30
CA PHE A 237 11.28 16.87 -11.73
C PHE A 237 11.76 18.20 -12.33
N PHE A 238 11.12 19.33 -12.00
CA PHE A 238 11.58 20.65 -12.44
C PHE A 238 12.96 21.01 -11.89
N GLU A 239 13.23 20.75 -10.61
CA GLU A 239 14.56 20.94 -10.05
C GLU A 239 15.62 20.11 -10.78
N LYS A 240 15.31 18.86 -11.11
CA LYS A 240 16.19 17.99 -11.91
C LYS A 240 16.47 18.60 -13.29
N GLN A 241 15.44 19.15 -13.97
CA GLN A 241 15.65 19.84 -15.26
C GLN A 241 16.55 21.08 -15.11
N ALA A 242 16.36 21.89 -14.06
CA ALA A 242 17.22 23.03 -13.77
C ALA A 242 18.69 22.61 -13.56
N ARG A 243 18.93 21.54 -12.80
CA ARG A 243 20.28 20.99 -12.56
C ARG A 243 20.90 20.38 -13.82
N GLU A 244 20.13 19.66 -14.63
CA GLU A 244 20.56 19.12 -15.92
C GLU A 244 20.91 20.25 -16.89
N TYR A 245 20.17 21.35 -16.89
CA TYR A 245 20.47 22.52 -17.71
C TYR A 245 21.85 23.10 -17.34
N VAL A 246 22.10 23.34 -16.04
CA VAL A 246 23.42 23.81 -15.56
C VAL A 246 24.54 22.84 -15.88
N SER A 247 24.30 21.53 -15.85
CA SER A 247 25.33 20.52 -16.20
C SER A 247 25.71 20.53 -17.68
N ARG A 248 24.82 20.99 -18.56
CA ARG A 248 25.05 21.08 -20.02
C ARG A 248 25.52 22.47 -20.45
N HIS A 249 25.23 23.50 -19.68
CA HIS A 249 25.57 24.88 -19.95
C HIS A 249 26.25 25.46 -18.70
N ASP A 250 27.57 25.70 -18.82
CA ASP A 250 28.34 26.29 -17.72
C ASP A 250 27.79 27.68 -17.40
N PRO A 251 27.44 28.00 -16.14
CA PRO A 251 27.00 29.33 -15.74
C PRO A 251 27.94 30.46 -16.10
N GLU A 252 29.27 30.23 -16.20
CA GLU A 252 30.29 31.18 -16.63
C GLU A 252 30.41 31.27 -18.15
N GLY A 253 29.76 30.36 -18.89
CA GLY A 253 29.85 30.26 -20.35
C GLY A 253 28.82 31.14 -21.09
N LEU A 254 29.16 31.52 -22.34
CA LEU A 254 28.31 32.33 -23.19
C LEU A 254 26.98 31.62 -23.61
N SER A 255 26.94 30.30 -23.56
CA SER A 255 25.74 29.50 -23.91
C SER A 255 24.72 29.37 -22.76
N PHE A 256 25.05 29.87 -21.58
CA PHE A 256 24.14 29.81 -20.45
C PHE A 256 23.10 30.94 -20.50
N SER A 257 21.84 30.55 -20.37
CA SER A 257 20.70 31.46 -20.26
C SER A 257 20.13 31.41 -18.84
N MET A 258 20.28 32.49 -18.08
CA MET A 258 19.66 32.63 -16.76
C MET A 258 18.13 32.51 -16.83
N GLY A 259 17.52 32.94 -17.94
CA GLY A 259 16.06 32.83 -18.18
C GLY A 259 15.62 31.38 -18.24
N ASP A 260 16.31 30.55 -19.03
CA ASP A 260 15.98 29.12 -19.19
C ASP A 260 16.18 28.35 -17.89
N PHE A 261 17.32 28.59 -17.20
CA PHE A 261 17.57 28.01 -15.88
C PHE A 261 16.44 28.38 -14.89
N LYS A 262 16.09 29.67 -14.81
CA LYS A 262 15.04 30.15 -13.88
C LYS A 262 13.67 29.60 -14.21
N SER A 263 13.34 29.38 -15.46
CA SER A 263 12.08 28.79 -15.88
C SER A 263 11.78 27.47 -15.14
N TYR A 264 12.77 26.58 -15.07
CA TYR A 264 12.65 25.32 -14.33
C TYR A 264 12.77 25.53 -12.80
N ALA A 265 13.75 26.32 -12.36
CA ALA A 265 14.00 26.54 -10.94
C ALA A 265 12.83 27.25 -10.23
N ASP A 266 12.25 28.27 -10.84
CA ASP A 266 11.11 29.02 -10.30
C ASP A 266 9.82 28.14 -10.31
N SER A 267 9.64 27.26 -11.31
CA SER A 267 8.56 26.27 -11.32
C SER A 267 8.66 25.32 -10.15
N ALA A 268 9.86 24.77 -9.88
CA ALA A 268 10.11 23.92 -8.73
C ALA A 268 9.85 24.63 -7.41
N MET A 269 10.38 25.88 -7.27
CA MET A 269 10.18 26.71 -6.07
C MET A 269 8.70 26.99 -5.80
N GLY A 270 7.91 27.27 -6.81
CA GLY A 270 6.47 27.50 -6.70
C GLY A 270 5.74 26.28 -6.15
N LEU A 271 6.06 25.09 -6.66
CA LEU A 271 5.46 23.83 -6.20
C LEU A 271 5.86 23.49 -4.76
N TYR A 272 7.15 23.65 -4.40
CA TYR A 272 7.60 23.46 -3.03
C TYR A 272 6.95 24.44 -2.05
N ALA A 273 6.84 25.72 -2.43
CA ALA A 273 6.16 26.74 -1.62
C ALA A 273 4.67 26.42 -1.42
N MET A 274 4.00 25.93 -2.46
CA MET A 274 2.60 25.49 -2.38
C MET A 274 2.41 24.40 -1.34
N VAL A 275 3.25 23.35 -1.34
CA VAL A 275 3.16 22.26 -0.37
C VAL A 275 3.61 22.74 1.02
N ALA A 276 4.68 23.52 1.12
CA ALA A 276 5.19 24.06 2.38
C ALA A 276 4.18 24.98 3.11
N SER A 277 3.25 25.60 2.37
CA SER A 277 2.20 26.46 2.94
C SER A 277 1.01 25.71 3.54
N LYS A 278 0.92 24.37 3.35
CA LYS A 278 -0.20 23.58 3.86
C LYS A 278 0.07 23.07 5.25
N ASP A 279 -0.91 23.24 6.14
CA ASP A 279 -0.86 22.71 7.50
C ASP A 279 -1.46 21.30 7.57
N GLY A 280 -0.96 20.48 8.52
CA GLY A 280 -1.51 19.16 8.80
C GLY A 280 -1.12 18.07 7.81
N ILE A 281 -0.21 18.33 6.87
CA ILE A 281 0.30 17.33 5.94
C ILE A 281 1.75 16.93 6.26
N ILE A 282 2.07 15.68 6.00
CA ILE A 282 3.41 15.11 6.30
C ILE A 282 4.49 15.65 5.36
N GLU A 283 4.12 16.03 4.15
CA GLU A 283 5.03 16.53 3.11
C GLU A 283 5.55 17.96 3.39
N LYS A 284 4.96 18.70 4.34
CA LYS A 284 5.31 20.09 4.62
C LYS A 284 6.81 20.29 4.94
N ALA A 285 7.32 19.48 5.86
CA ALA A 285 8.74 19.60 6.29
C ALA A 285 9.70 19.27 5.14
N GLU A 286 9.39 18.24 4.34
CA GLU A 286 10.16 17.88 3.15
C GLU A 286 10.16 19.03 2.13
N ALA A 287 8.99 19.61 1.85
CA ALA A 287 8.85 20.75 0.94
C ALA A 287 9.66 21.97 1.38
N GLN A 288 9.68 22.30 2.68
CA GLN A 288 10.48 23.38 3.25
C GLN A 288 11.99 23.13 3.05
N GLY A 289 12.43 21.90 3.30
CA GLY A 289 13.83 21.49 3.09
C GLY A 289 14.27 21.64 1.63
N LEU A 290 13.44 21.12 0.70
CA LEU A 290 13.68 21.23 -0.75
C LEU A 290 13.71 22.68 -1.23
N ALA A 291 12.75 23.52 -0.79
CA ALA A 291 12.72 24.93 -1.14
C ALA A 291 13.97 25.69 -0.66
N ASN A 292 14.45 25.40 0.56
CA ASN A 292 15.67 26.03 1.09
C ASN A 292 16.91 25.58 0.33
N SER A 293 17.03 24.29 0.02
CA SER A 293 18.14 23.74 -0.79
C SER A 293 18.18 24.36 -2.18
N LEU A 294 17.03 24.41 -2.86
CA LEU A 294 16.94 24.99 -4.20
C LEU A 294 17.24 26.49 -4.19
N ARG A 295 16.79 27.24 -3.19
CA ARG A 295 17.13 28.68 -3.04
C ARG A 295 18.63 28.92 -2.92
N ALA A 296 19.32 28.09 -2.13
CA ALA A 296 20.78 28.15 -2.02
C ALA A 296 21.47 27.84 -3.36
N TYR A 297 20.95 26.81 -4.08
CA TYR A 297 21.47 26.46 -5.39
C TYR A 297 21.26 27.57 -6.44
N ILE A 298 20.07 28.18 -6.50
CA ILE A 298 19.79 29.34 -7.39
C ILE A 298 20.76 30.49 -7.09
N THR A 299 21.03 30.77 -5.81
CA THR A 299 21.98 31.82 -5.40
C THR A 299 23.39 31.50 -5.89
N LYS A 300 23.85 30.25 -5.74
CA LYS A 300 25.16 29.79 -6.24
C LYS A 300 25.25 30.00 -7.76
N VAL A 301 24.29 29.51 -8.54
CA VAL A 301 24.30 29.65 -10.00
C VAL A 301 24.30 31.12 -10.43
N ARG A 302 23.50 31.96 -9.77
CA ARG A 302 23.49 33.41 -10.03
C ARG A 302 24.86 34.08 -9.78
N ASN A 303 25.58 33.66 -8.73
CA ASN A 303 26.90 34.23 -8.42
C ASN A 303 27.97 33.79 -9.41
N LEU A 304 27.86 32.59 -9.97
CA LEU A 304 28.76 32.09 -11.02
C LEU A 304 28.51 32.77 -12.39
N HIS A 305 27.26 33.18 -12.66
CA HIS A 305 26.87 33.82 -13.92
C HIS A 305 27.17 35.35 -13.97
N ARG A 306 27.68 35.93 -12.91
CA ARG A 306 28.10 37.35 -12.86
C ARG A 306 29.49 37.54 -13.42
#